data_41cac0198418ae90b563eade78c358a9
#
_entry.id   41cac0198418ae90b563eade78c358a9
#
_cell.length_a   1.000
_cell.length_b   1.000
_cell.length_c   1.000
_cell.angle_alpha   90.00
_cell.angle_beta   90.00
_cell.angle_gamma   90.00
#
_symmetry.space_group_name_H-M   'P 1'
#
loop_
_entity.id
_entity.type
_entity.pdbx_description
1 polymer ?
#
loop_
_entity_poly.entity_id
_entity_poly.type
_entity_poly.pdbx_seq_one_letter_code
_entity_poly.pdbx_strand_id
1 'polypeptide(L)'
;MQHRSSRRLRAVIGASAALALLLTGCSGGDATFSYTPPEQVDAHLPKATTDQMQNAVQDAMKAAGASGAIVGVWAPWSGTWVEAFGTQGAGSDAKVTTDMSFRVADVTRLMTCDVLYGMADAGDIELDAKVPKYVSGVADLKDVTLLDLCNGTSGIGSSEAAAKAAWLNTPDRQWQPLQLASYGLGQARTEPHTTFRDSDTAYLLLGLALERASGLDARSLIAQYVTEPLALENTQLPSSSSSEPKPSPALTGSYLPAVQGGYNCTAPVNITKMSSSAGFTDSGVTSTIEDLGRYAQAEAQQGLRGEKAEKKRFDAPLKVSADGASWFQATGGAYVVGSMIGQHGWTPGYATAAYSDPKTGFTVAVTLNNSTSGSVIARDLAWQLAALGSKAPAAKGQKAPEFALPFTAEQYKNEVAKSAVVCVAPPKK
;
A
#
# COMPACT_ATOMS: atom_id res chain seq x y z
N MET A 1 41.06 30.79 -74.40
CA MET A 1 42.04 29.76 -74.70
C MET A 1 42.11 28.86 -73.49
N GLN A 2 41.36 27.77 -73.49
CA GLN A 2 41.75 26.35 -73.62
C GLN A 2 42.92 25.98 -72.71
N HIS A 3 42.70 25.15 -71.70
CA HIS A 3 42.96 23.70 -71.78
C HIS A 3 42.35 22.95 -70.59
N ARG A 4 41.57 21.92 -70.93
CA ARG A 4 41.13 20.82 -70.04
C ARG A 4 42.34 19.94 -69.74
N SER A 5 42.44 19.44 -68.49
CA SER A 5 43.01 18.12 -68.28
C SER A 5 42.37 17.43 -67.07
N SER A 6 41.79 16.30 -67.38
CA SER A 6 41.21 15.28 -66.48
C SER A 6 42.33 14.59 -65.67
N ARG A 7 42.16 14.46 -64.37
CA ARG A 7 42.95 13.49 -63.59
C ARG A 7 42.01 12.58 -62.75
N ARG A 8 42.24 11.31 -62.96
CA ARG A 8 41.53 10.15 -62.49
C ARG A 8 41.59 10.05 -60.96
N LEU A 9 40.42 9.80 -60.34
CA LEU A 9 40.32 9.35 -58.98
C LEU A 9 40.95 7.96 -58.80
N ARG A 10 41.89 7.83 -57.87
CA ARG A 10 42.28 6.54 -57.29
C ARG A 10 41.64 6.43 -55.91
N ALA A 11 40.73 5.46 -55.76
CA ALA A 11 40.14 5.06 -54.49
C ALA A 11 41.22 4.40 -53.64
N VAL A 12 41.45 4.91 -52.47
CA VAL A 12 42.18 4.25 -51.37
C VAL A 12 41.18 3.71 -50.41
N ILE A 13 41.07 2.39 -50.34
CA ILE A 13 40.27 1.70 -49.33
C ILE A 13 41.10 1.69 -48.06
N GLY A 14 40.72 2.51 -47.09
CA GLY A 14 41.24 2.45 -45.74
C GLY A 14 40.41 1.53 -44.89
N ALA A 15 40.96 0.38 -44.49
CA ALA A 15 40.37 -0.55 -43.54
C ALA A 15 40.42 0.09 -42.15
N SER A 16 39.28 0.55 -41.65
CA SER A 16 39.11 0.99 -40.24
C SER A 16 38.79 -0.24 -39.39
N ALA A 17 39.76 -0.71 -38.63
CA ALA A 17 39.57 -1.71 -37.60
C ALA A 17 38.79 -1.08 -36.44
N ALA A 18 37.50 -1.40 -36.35
CA ALA A 18 36.67 -1.06 -35.18
C ALA A 18 37.08 -1.99 -34.03
N LEU A 19 37.76 -1.42 -33.04
CA LEU A 19 38.03 -2.06 -31.75
C LEU A 19 36.73 -2.08 -30.95
N ALA A 20 35.99 -3.21 -31.00
CA ALA A 20 34.85 -3.45 -30.16
C ALA A 20 35.36 -3.70 -28.72
N LEU A 21 35.29 -2.68 -27.87
CA LEU A 21 35.41 -2.84 -26.44
C LEU A 21 34.15 -3.59 -25.93
N LEU A 22 34.32 -4.89 -25.69
CA LEU A 22 33.37 -5.68 -24.94
C LEU A 22 33.42 -5.18 -23.48
N LEU A 23 32.53 -4.26 -23.14
CA LEU A 23 32.15 -4.00 -21.78
C LEU A 23 31.34 -5.24 -21.35
N THR A 24 32.01 -6.21 -20.72
CA THR A 24 31.33 -7.21 -19.89
C THR A 24 30.83 -6.48 -18.65
N GLY A 25 29.67 -5.82 -18.77
CA GLY A 25 28.87 -5.46 -17.59
C GLY A 25 28.45 -6.77 -16.94
N CYS A 26 28.73 -6.91 -15.65
CA CYS A 26 28.08 -7.91 -14.82
C CYS A 26 26.57 -7.66 -14.90
N SER A 27 25.87 -8.38 -15.78
CA SER A 27 24.43 -8.49 -15.73
C SER A 27 24.12 -9.39 -14.53
N GLY A 28 23.76 -8.78 -13.40
CA GLY A 28 22.92 -9.46 -12.43
C GLY A 28 21.72 -9.99 -13.23
N GLY A 29 21.37 -11.26 -13.03
CA GLY A 29 20.33 -11.90 -13.82
C GLY A 29 19.04 -11.07 -13.74
N ASP A 30 18.61 -10.55 -14.90
CA ASP A 30 17.30 -9.94 -15.06
C ASP A 30 16.25 -11.01 -14.75
N ALA A 31 15.70 -10.99 -13.55
CA ALA A 31 14.45 -11.68 -13.26
C ALA A 31 13.38 -10.97 -14.11
N THR A 32 13.11 -11.53 -15.29
CA THR A 32 12.01 -11.03 -16.13
C THR A 32 10.71 -11.36 -15.42
N PHE A 33 10.18 -10.41 -14.69
CA PHE A 33 8.82 -10.47 -14.16
C PHE A 33 7.85 -10.31 -15.33
N SER A 34 6.88 -11.20 -15.42
CA SER A 34 5.83 -11.15 -16.41
C SER A 34 4.48 -11.31 -15.71
N TYR A 35 4.00 -10.22 -15.13
CA TYR A 35 2.64 -10.16 -14.62
C TYR A 35 1.69 -9.74 -15.75
N THR A 36 0.71 -10.58 -16.04
CA THR A 36 -0.39 -10.25 -16.95
C THR A 36 -1.67 -10.09 -16.13
N PRO A 37 -2.22 -8.87 -16.04
CA PRO A 37 -3.49 -8.65 -15.35
C PRO A 37 -4.59 -9.53 -15.94
N PRO A 38 -5.56 -9.99 -15.14
CA PRO A 38 -6.78 -10.61 -15.67
C PRO A 38 -7.47 -9.71 -16.67
N GLU A 39 -8.03 -10.29 -17.72
CA GLU A 39 -8.80 -9.56 -18.71
C GLU A 39 -10.01 -8.88 -18.03
N GLN A 40 -10.07 -7.57 -18.14
CA GLN A 40 -11.11 -6.73 -17.55
C GLN A 40 -12.13 -6.38 -18.64
N VAL A 41 -13.41 -6.62 -18.38
CA VAL A 41 -14.48 -6.16 -19.26
C VAL A 41 -14.46 -4.63 -19.34
N ASP A 42 -14.40 -4.10 -20.55
CA ASP A 42 -14.49 -2.66 -20.82
C ASP A 42 -15.96 -2.19 -20.70
N ALA A 43 -16.42 -2.06 -19.48
CA ALA A 43 -17.75 -1.60 -19.12
C ALA A 43 -17.77 -0.97 -17.74
N HIS A 44 -18.76 -0.15 -17.44
CA HIS A 44 -19.05 0.27 -16.09
C HIS A 44 -19.85 -0.80 -15.35
N LEU A 45 -19.63 -0.91 -14.04
CA LEU A 45 -20.48 -1.73 -13.18
C LEU A 45 -21.94 -1.31 -13.30
N PRO A 46 -22.90 -2.25 -13.22
CA PRO A 46 -24.33 -1.95 -13.33
C PRO A 46 -24.79 -0.90 -12.32
N LYS A 47 -25.62 0.03 -12.76
CA LYS A 47 -26.10 1.17 -11.96
C LYS A 47 -26.69 0.74 -10.61
N ALA A 48 -27.46 -0.34 -10.57
CA ALA A 48 -28.04 -0.83 -9.32
C ALA A 48 -26.96 -1.25 -8.27
N THR A 49 -25.80 -1.73 -8.73
CA THR A 49 -24.67 -2.06 -7.87
C THR A 49 -23.94 -0.78 -7.44
N THR A 50 -23.66 0.12 -8.37
CA THR A 50 -22.94 1.36 -8.06
C THR A 50 -23.74 2.30 -7.16
N ASP A 51 -25.07 2.38 -7.29
CA ASP A 51 -25.93 3.15 -6.38
C ASP A 51 -25.79 2.67 -4.91
N GLN A 52 -25.74 1.34 -4.71
CA GLN A 52 -25.51 0.78 -3.36
C GLN A 52 -24.11 1.09 -2.83
N MET A 53 -23.09 0.98 -3.69
CA MET A 53 -21.71 1.32 -3.33
C MET A 53 -21.56 2.80 -3.01
N GLN A 54 -22.18 3.68 -3.78
CA GLN A 54 -22.18 5.12 -3.54
C GLN A 54 -22.76 5.46 -2.16
N ASN A 55 -23.88 4.84 -1.80
CA ASN A 55 -24.47 5.01 -0.46
C ASN A 55 -23.51 4.53 0.64
N ALA A 56 -22.84 3.38 0.42
CA ALA A 56 -21.86 2.85 1.38
C ALA A 56 -20.67 3.83 1.59
N VAL A 57 -20.16 4.43 0.52
CA VAL A 57 -19.09 5.43 0.62
C VAL A 57 -19.55 6.68 1.36
N GLN A 58 -20.76 7.19 1.08
CA GLN A 58 -21.30 8.36 1.77
C GLN A 58 -21.52 8.09 3.27
N ASP A 59 -22.02 6.90 3.62
CA ASP A 59 -22.18 6.48 5.03
C ASP A 59 -20.81 6.41 5.74
N ALA A 60 -19.80 5.84 5.09
CA ALA A 60 -18.43 5.75 5.63
C ALA A 60 -17.77 7.13 5.78
N MET A 61 -17.90 8.01 4.78
CA MET A 61 -17.42 9.39 4.87
C MET A 61 -18.05 10.12 6.07
N LYS A 62 -19.34 9.99 6.26
CA LYS A 62 -20.06 10.58 7.39
C LYS A 62 -19.57 9.99 8.72
N ALA A 63 -19.42 8.67 8.79
CA ALA A 63 -18.94 7.98 9.99
C ALA A 63 -17.51 8.39 10.34
N ALA A 64 -16.62 8.51 9.35
CA ALA A 64 -15.24 8.93 9.54
C ALA A 64 -15.07 10.44 9.82
N GLY A 65 -16.08 11.27 9.57
CA GLY A 65 -15.91 12.71 9.51
C GLY A 65 -15.05 13.18 8.33
N ALA A 66 -15.00 12.38 7.25
CA ALA A 66 -14.23 12.67 6.06
C ALA A 66 -14.99 13.61 5.13
N SER A 67 -14.30 14.61 4.57
CA SER A 67 -14.88 15.53 3.56
C SER A 67 -14.80 14.95 2.15
N GLY A 68 -13.91 13.96 1.91
CA GLY A 68 -13.68 13.35 0.62
C GLY A 68 -13.26 11.88 0.72
N ALA A 69 -13.48 11.16 -0.38
CA ALA A 69 -13.07 9.79 -0.57
C ALA A 69 -12.73 9.52 -2.04
N ILE A 70 -11.85 8.57 -2.30
CA ILE A 70 -11.62 8.01 -3.63
C ILE A 70 -11.73 6.49 -3.50
N VAL A 71 -12.46 5.87 -4.41
CA VAL A 71 -12.73 4.43 -4.39
C VAL A 71 -12.60 3.82 -5.78
N GLY A 72 -12.19 2.57 -5.84
CA GLY A 72 -12.17 1.77 -7.06
C GLY A 72 -12.64 0.35 -6.79
N VAL A 73 -13.47 -0.18 -7.70
CA VAL A 73 -13.92 -1.58 -7.72
C VAL A 73 -13.78 -2.11 -9.14
N TRP A 74 -13.01 -3.16 -9.29
CA TRP A 74 -12.76 -3.83 -10.56
C TRP A 74 -13.29 -5.26 -10.47
N ALA A 75 -14.35 -5.56 -11.21
CA ALA A 75 -14.92 -6.90 -11.32
C ALA A 75 -14.72 -7.38 -12.78
N PRO A 76 -13.69 -8.21 -13.04
CA PRO A 76 -13.30 -8.63 -14.39
C PRO A 76 -14.46 -9.11 -15.27
N TRP A 77 -15.44 -9.77 -14.69
CA TRP A 77 -16.63 -10.29 -15.40
C TRP A 77 -17.76 -9.30 -15.62
N SER A 78 -17.72 -8.13 -14.97
CA SER A 78 -18.85 -7.20 -14.91
C SER A 78 -18.49 -5.79 -15.39
N GLY A 79 -17.34 -5.28 -15.00
CA GLY A 79 -16.87 -3.94 -15.32
C GLY A 79 -16.13 -3.26 -14.18
N THR A 80 -15.92 -1.96 -14.32
CA THR A 80 -15.14 -1.12 -13.40
C THR A 80 -16.02 0.02 -12.85
N TRP A 81 -15.74 0.41 -11.62
CA TRP A 81 -16.28 1.59 -10.98
C TRP A 81 -15.19 2.30 -10.19
N VAL A 82 -14.74 3.45 -10.69
CA VAL A 82 -13.74 4.31 -10.04
C VAL A 82 -14.36 5.68 -9.89
N GLU A 83 -14.48 6.17 -8.65
CA GLU A 83 -15.17 7.42 -8.37
C GLU A 83 -14.57 8.17 -7.20
N ALA A 84 -14.68 9.51 -7.25
CA ALA A 84 -14.26 10.42 -6.22
C ALA A 84 -15.46 11.14 -5.62
N PHE A 85 -15.46 11.33 -4.31
CA PHE A 85 -16.58 11.88 -3.55
C PHE A 85 -16.15 13.09 -2.73
N GLY A 86 -17.07 14.05 -2.63
CA GLY A 86 -16.93 15.18 -1.70
C GLY A 86 -15.93 16.24 -2.14
N THR A 87 -15.28 16.84 -1.15
CA THR A 87 -14.41 18.00 -1.32
C THR A 87 -13.07 17.82 -0.62
N GLN A 88 -12.09 18.62 -1.05
CA GLN A 88 -10.71 18.60 -0.54
C GLN A 88 -10.58 18.95 0.96
N GLY A 89 -11.61 19.48 1.56
CA GLY A 89 -11.63 19.80 2.99
C GLY A 89 -12.99 20.33 3.41
N ALA A 90 -13.27 20.32 4.70
CA ALA A 90 -14.48 20.91 5.24
C ALA A 90 -14.54 22.40 4.90
N GLY A 91 -15.66 22.82 4.28
CA GLY A 91 -15.84 24.20 3.81
C GLY A 91 -15.10 24.56 2.52
N SER A 92 -14.46 23.60 1.84
CA SER A 92 -13.83 23.79 0.52
C SER A 92 -14.84 23.47 -0.58
N ASP A 93 -14.84 24.28 -1.65
CA ASP A 93 -15.60 24.00 -2.88
C ASP A 93 -14.80 23.14 -3.87
N ALA A 94 -13.49 22.98 -3.63
CA ALA A 94 -12.63 22.18 -4.49
C ALA A 94 -13.02 20.69 -4.38
N LYS A 95 -13.42 20.10 -5.51
CA LYS A 95 -13.83 18.70 -5.58
C LYS A 95 -12.64 17.75 -5.47
N VAL A 96 -12.89 16.58 -4.90
CA VAL A 96 -11.97 15.44 -5.01
C VAL A 96 -12.09 14.85 -6.41
N THR A 97 -10.95 14.45 -6.99
CA THR A 97 -10.86 13.79 -8.29
C THR A 97 -10.09 12.48 -8.18
N THR A 98 -10.30 11.57 -9.12
CA THR A 98 -9.74 10.20 -9.06
C THR A 98 -8.24 10.14 -9.32
N ASP A 99 -7.67 11.17 -9.94
CA ASP A 99 -6.23 11.30 -10.23
C ASP A 99 -5.40 11.82 -9.04
N MET A 100 -6.04 12.21 -7.95
CA MET A 100 -5.34 12.70 -6.77
C MET A 100 -4.54 11.60 -6.08
N SER A 101 -3.30 11.93 -5.71
CA SER A 101 -2.46 11.06 -4.91
C SER A 101 -2.77 11.17 -3.41
N PHE A 102 -2.54 10.09 -2.70
CA PHE A 102 -2.74 10.00 -1.25
C PHE A 102 -1.71 9.05 -0.62
N ARG A 103 -1.58 9.07 0.71
CA ARG A 103 -0.77 8.08 1.42
C ARG A 103 -1.55 6.77 1.54
N VAL A 104 -0.90 5.66 1.14
CA VAL A 104 -1.55 4.34 1.14
C VAL A 104 -1.53 3.66 2.51
N ALA A 105 -1.00 4.34 3.53
CA ALA A 105 -0.90 3.82 4.89
C ALA A 105 -0.23 2.43 4.92
N ASP A 106 -0.75 1.50 5.70
CA ASP A 106 -0.16 0.18 5.93
C ASP A 106 -0.14 -0.72 4.69
N VAL A 107 -0.75 -0.31 3.57
CA VAL A 107 -0.54 -1.00 2.29
C VAL A 107 0.94 -0.95 1.88
N THR A 108 1.69 0.04 2.37
CA THR A 108 3.17 0.10 2.26
C THR A 108 3.85 -1.18 2.75
N ARG A 109 3.32 -1.85 3.78
CA ARG A 109 3.86 -3.09 4.35
C ARG A 109 3.93 -4.22 3.35
N LEU A 110 2.92 -4.33 2.48
CA LEU A 110 2.93 -5.30 1.38
C LEU A 110 4.13 -5.06 0.47
N MET A 111 4.36 -3.81 0.05
CA MET A 111 5.48 -3.42 -0.82
C MET A 111 6.83 -3.65 -0.16
N THR A 112 6.93 -3.41 1.15
CA THR A 112 8.15 -3.69 1.92
C THR A 112 8.45 -5.19 1.99
N CYS A 113 7.41 -6.02 2.12
CA CYS A 113 7.56 -7.47 2.04
C CYS A 113 7.87 -7.94 0.61
N ASP A 114 7.33 -7.29 -0.44
CA ASP A 114 7.72 -7.57 -1.83
C ASP A 114 9.21 -7.39 -2.04
N VAL A 115 9.78 -6.30 -1.50
CA VAL A 115 11.23 -6.07 -1.55
C VAL A 115 11.99 -7.21 -0.86
N LEU A 116 11.57 -7.61 0.36
CA LEU A 116 12.20 -8.73 1.07
C LEU A 116 12.21 -10.00 0.23
N TYR A 117 11.05 -10.36 -0.31
CA TYR A 117 10.91 -11.56 -1.11
C TYR A 117 11.63 -11.46 -2.47
N GLY A 118 11.61 -10.29 -3.12
CA GLY A 118 12.33 -10.05 -4.37
C GLY A 118 13.84 -10.16 -4.20
N MET A 119 14.40 -9.59 -3.14
CA MET A 119 15.80 -9.74 -2.79
C MET A 119 16.16 -11.20 -2.44
N ALA A 120 15.26 -11.94 -1.80
CA ALA A 120 15.49 -13.34 -1.49
C ALA A 120 15.45 -14.21 -2.76
N ASP A 121 14.56 -13.95 -3.69
CA ASP A 121 14.49 -14.64 -4.98
C ASP A 121 15.74 -14.34 -5.86
N ALA A 122 16.33 -13.15 -5.70
CA ALA A 122 17.61 -12.78 -6.33
C ALA A 122 18.83 -13.42 -5.64
N GLY A 123 18.67 -13.95 -4.43
CA GLY A 123 19.77 -14.53 -3.65
C GLY A 123 20.58 -13.50 -2.85
N ASP A 124 20.09 -12.25 -2.77
CA ASP A 124 20.76 -11.14 -2.06
C ASP A 124 20.57 -11.19 -0.55
N ILE A 125 19.50 -11.85 -0.08
CA ILE A 125 19.14 -11.94 1.33
C ILE A 125 18.48 -13.29 1.64
N GLU A 126 18.57 -13.74 2.89
CA GLU A 126 17.86 -14.93 3.37
C GLU A 126 16.65 -14.51 4.21
N LEU A 127 15.46 -15.08 3.95
CA LEU A 127 14.22 -14.76 4.66
C LEU A 127 14.33 -15.04 6.17
N ASP A 128 15.07 -16.09 6.55
CA ASP A 128 15.30 -16.51 7.94
C ASP A 128 16.54 -15.87 8.58
N ALA A 129 17.22 -14.95 7.87
CA ALA A 129 18.31 -14.18 8.44
C ALA A 129 17.84 -13.39 9.67
N LYS A 130 18.65 -13.41 10.73
CA LYS A 130 18.31 -12.74 11.99
C LYS A 130 18.45 -11.23 11.89
N VAL A 131 17.49 -10.49 12.47
CA VAL A 131 17.45 -9.03 12.46
C VAL A 131 18.77 -8.38 12.88
N PRO A 132 19.48 -8.82 13.94
CA PRO A 132 20.76 -8.21 14.36
C PRO A 132 21.90 -8.36 13.34
N LYS A 133 21.78 -9.21 12.33
CA LYS A 133 22.75 -9.29 11.23
C LYS A 133 22.83 -7.97 10.45
N TYR A 134 21.72 -7.27 10.34
CA TYR A 134 21.60 -6.04 9.57
C TYR A 134 21.32 -4.80 10.42
N VAL A 135 20.58 -4.93 11.53
CA VAL A 135 20.18 -3.80 12.38
C VAL A 135 20.96 -3.87 13.70
N SER A 136 21.88 -2.93 13.90
CA SER A 136 22.63 -2.79 15.17
C SER A 136 21.77 -2.16 16.26
N GLY A 137 22.10 -2.44 17.54
CA GLY A 137 21.40 -1.88 18.70
C GLY A 137 20.12 -2.60 19.07
N VAL A 138 19.82 -3.76 18.46
CA VAL A 138 18.63 -4.58 18.69
C VAL A 138 19.00 -6.02 19.10
N ALA A 139 20.01 -6.16 19.97
CA ALA A 139 20.54 -7.48 20.37
C ALA A 139 19.49 -8.43 20.94
N ASP A 140 18.43 -7.90 21.55
CA ASP A 140 17.31 -8.68 22.10
C ASP A 140 16.44 -9.34 21.02
N LEU A 141 16.67 -9.01 19.72
CA LEU A 141 15.99 -9.62 18.58
C LEU A 141 16.79 -10.75 17.93
N LYS A 142 17.73 -11.37 18.64
CA LYS A 142 18.58 -12.45 18.13
C LYS A 142 17.82 -13.69 17.67
N ASP A 143 16.61 -13.87 18.14
CA ASP A 143 15.66 -14.93 17.81
C ASP A 143 14.69 -14.58 16.67
N VAL A 144 14.58 -13.30 16.31
CA VAL A 144 13.66 -12.79 15.29
C VAL A 144 14.32 -12.79 13.90
N THR A 145 13.61 -13.30 12.91
CA THR A 145 14.03 -13.28 11.49
C THR A 145 13.44 -12.09 10.72
N LEU A 146 13.94 -11.83 9.53
CA LEU A 146 13.33 -10.85 8.61
C LEU A 146 11.92 -11.29 8.19
N LEU A 147 11.72 -12.59 8.01
CA LEU A 147 10.42 -13.16 7.71
C LEU A 147 9.41 -12.93 8.84
N ASP A 148 9.85 -13.00 10.11
CA ASP A 148 8.98 -12.69 11.25
C ASP A 148 8.54 -11.23 11.27
N LEU A 149 9.41 -10.31 10.87
CA LEU A 149 9.04 -8.90 10.73
C LEU A 149 7.95 -8.72 9.67
N CYS A 150 8.08 -9.37 8.51
CA CYS A 150 7.10 -9.33 7.43
C CYS A 150 5.79 -10.01 7.81
N ASN A 151 5.84 -11.17 8.48
CA ASN A 151 4.65 -11.96 8.81
C ASN A 151 3.88 -11.46 10.04
N GLY A 152 4.40 -10.46 10.76
CA GLY A 152 3.82 -10.01 12.03
C GLY A 152 3.98 -11.04 13.15
N THR A 153 5.00 -11.91 13.08
CA THR A 153 5.30 -12.95 14.11
C THR A 153 6.51 -12.63 14.95
N SER A 154 7.03 -11.41 14.88
CA SER A 154 8.22 -10.97 15.62
C SER A 154 7.97 -10.80 17.12
N GLY A 155 6.73 -10.68 17.56
CA GLY A 155 6.36 -10.39 18.95
C GLY A 155 6.67 -8.96 19.39
N ILE A 156 7.19 -8.09 18.52
CA ILE A 156 7.57 -6.71 18.84
C ILE A 156 6.29 -5.85 18.99
N GLY A 157 6.32 -4.89 19.93
CA GLY A 157 5.26 -3.92 20.11
C GLY A 157 5.18 -2.87 18.99
N SER A 158 4.04 -2.19 18.86
CA SER A 158 3.84 -1.10 17.90
C SER A 158 4.31 0.24 18.48
N SER A 159 4.95 1.07 17.67
CA SER A 159 5.33 2.44 18.03
C SER A 159 4.20 3.45 17.81
N GLU A 160 3.17 3.11 17.05
CA GLU A 160 2.10 3.99 16.59
C GLU A 160 1.46 4.82 17.71
N ALA A 161 0.98 4.17 18.76
CA ALA A 161 0.27 4.86 19.85
C ALA A 161 1.15 5.92 20.53
N ALA A 162 2.45 5.65 20.67
CA ALA A 162 3.39 6.59 21.29
C ALA A 162 3.80 7.72 20.32
N ALA A 163 3.90 7.42 19.03
CA ALA A 163 4.33 8.38 18.00
C ALA A 163 3.19 9.32 17.56
N LYS A 164 1.93 8.87 17.60
CA LYS A 164 0.76 9.60 17.09
C LYS A 164 0.69 11.06 17.52
N ALA A 165 0.83 11.33 18.80
CA ALA A 165 0.76 12.71 19.31
C ALA A 165 1.88 13.59 18.73
N ALA A 166 3.09 13.05 18.59
CA ALA A 166 4.21 13.77 18.02
C ALA A 166 4.03 14.01 16.51
N TRP A 167 3.49 13.05 15.77
CA TRP A 167 3.16 13.23 14.35
C TRP A 167 2.16 14.36 14.12
N LEU A 168 1.10 14.43 14.93
CA LEU A 168 0.06 15.46 14.81
C LEU A 168 0.52 16.84 15.30
N ASN A 169 1.38 16.90 16.32
CA ASN A 169 1.84 18.17 16.91
C ASN A 169 3.08 18.75 16.20
N THR A 170 3.90 17.90 15.57
CA THR A 170 5.12 18.33 14.86
C THR A 170 5.22 17.64 13.50
N PRO A 171 4.28 17.94 12.56
CA PRO A 171 4.17 17.20 11.29
C PRO A 171 5.40 17.35 10.40
N ASP A 172 6.14 18.45 10.49
CA ASP A 172 7.34 18.69 9.69
C ASP A 172 8.60 18.00 10.25
N ARG A 173 8.51 17.37 11.42
CA ARG A 173 9.64 16.69 12.04
C ARG A 173 10.13 15.55 11.17
N GLN A 174 11.43 15.57 10.83
CA GLN A 174 12.07 14.43 10.20
C GLN A 174 12.44 13.38 11.25
N TRP A 175 12.03 12.14 11.00
CA TRP A 175 12.26 11.01 11.87
C TRP A 175 13.33 10.09 11.32
N GLN A 176 14.18 9.58 12.20
CA GLN A 176 15.02 8.42 11.87
C GLN A 176 14.21 7.15 12.13
N PRO A 177 14.20 6.15 11.23
CA PRO A 177 13.36 4.97 11.40
C PRO A 177 13.61 4.22 12.72
N LEU A 178 14.88 4.12 13.15
CA LEU A 178 15.22 3.48 14.44
C LEU A 178 14.71 4.29 15.65
N GLN A 179 14.59 5.61 15.52
CA GLN A 179 14.01 6.44 16.58
C GLN A 179 12.51 6.14 16.74
N LEU A 180 11.77 5.99 15.65
CA LEU A 180 10.36 5.55 15.71
C LEU A 180 10.27 4.13 16.25
N ALA A 181 11.07 3.21 15.73
CA ALA A 181 11.10 1.82 16.18
C ALA A 181 11.38 1.68 17.68
N SER A 182 12.14 2.61 18.28
CA SER A 182 12.48 2.55 19.72
C SER A 182 11.26 2.57 20.64
N TYR A 183 10.16 3.20 20.24
CA TYR A 183 8.91 3.20 21.02
C TYR A 183 8.28 1.81 21.12
N GLY A 184 8.32 1.02 20.06
CA GLY A 184 7.80 -0.34 20.07
C GLY A 184 8.80 -1.34 20.69
N LEU A 185 10.10 -1.13 20.47
CA LEU A 185 11.16 -1.93 21.08
C LEU A 185 11.18 -1.80 22.61
N GLY A 186 10.74 -0.67 23.16
CA GLY A 186 10.60 -0.45 24.59
C GLY A 186 9.41 -1.15 25.25
N GLN A 187 8.53 -1.78 24.49
CA GLN A 187 7.37 -2.50 25.00
C GLN A 187 7.68 -3.96 25.30
N ALA A 188 6.87 -4.59 26.17
CA ALA A 188 6.96 -6.02 26.41
C ALA A 188 6.73 -6.81 25.13
N ARG A 189 7.62 -7.73 24.80
CA ARG A 189 7.52 -8.64 23.67
C ARG A 189 6.62 -9.82 24.01
N THR A 190 5.95 -10.37 22.98
CA THR A 190 5.39 -11.72 23.01
C THR A 190 6.41 -12.70 22.41
N GLU A 191 6.19 -14.01 22.60
CA GLU A 191 7.05 -15.05 22.02
C GLU A 191 7.00 -14.96 20.50
N PRO A 192 8.16 -14.88 19.78
CA PRO A 192 8.18 -14.86 18.34
C PRO A 192 7.72 -16.18 17.73
N HIS A 193 7.35 -16.18 16.45
CA HIS A 193 6.92 -17.32 15.65
C HIS A 193 5.57 -17.97 16.05
N THR A 194 4.91 -17.50 17.10
CA THR A 194 3.75 -18.21 17.68
C THR A 194 2.40 -17.60 17.32
N THR A 195 2.31 -16.27 17.33
CA THR A 195 1.06 -15.54 17.12
C THR A 195 1.28 -14.31 16.27
N PHE A 196 0.27 -13.92 15.52
CA PHE A 196 0.25 -12.63 14.85
C PHE A 196 0.17 -11.50 15.88
N ARG A 197 1.02 -10.50 15.72
CA ARG A 197 0.97 -9.22 16.44
C ARG A 197 1.23 -8.10 15.45
N ASP A 198 0.26 -7.25 15.25
CA ASP A 198 0.41 -6.07 14.41
C ASP A 198 1.45 -5.11 15.01
N SER A 199 2.42 -4.67 14.19
CA SER A 199 3.54 -3.85 14.66
C SER A 199 4.15 -3.05 13.51
N ASP A 200 3.91 -1.73 13.48
CA ASP A 200 4.62 -0.78 12.61
C ASP A 200 6.14 -0.83 12.83
N THR A 201 6.56 -1.03 14.09
CA THR A 201 7.98 -1.19 14.46
C THR A 201 8.66 -2.30 13.65
N ALA A 202 7.96 -3.41 13.40
CA ALA A 202 8.51 -4.52 12.63
C ALA A 202 8.85 -4.08 11.20
N TYR A 203 7.97 -3.33 10.55
CA TYR A 203 8.20 -2.86 9.17
C TYR A 203 9.24 -1.74 9.09
N LEU A 204 9.35 -0.88 10.10
CA LEU A 204 10.46 0.08 10.21
C LEU A 204 11.81 -0.63 10.28
N LEU A 205 11.91 -1.69 11.09
CA LEU A 205 13.14 -2.49 11.23
C LEU A 205 13.43 -3.30 9.97
N LEU A 206 12.38 -3.83 9.30
CA LEU A 206 12.53 -4.56 8.05
C LEU A 206 13.12 -3.65 6.97
N GLY A 207 12.57 -2.44 6.77
CA GLY A 207 13.10 -1.48 5.81
C GLY A 207 14.57 -1.13 6.08
N LEU A 208 14.94 -0.90 7.33
CA LEU A 208 16.34 -0.67 7.71
C LEU A 208 17.25 -1.87 7.40
N ALA A 209 16.75 -3.09 7.61
CA ALA A 209 17.50 -4.30 7.29
C ALA A 209 17.73 -4.44 5.77
N LEU A 210 16.70 -4.16 4.98
CA LEU A 210 16.75 -4.20 3.51
C LEU A 210 17.73 -3.14 2.95
N GLU A 211 17.68 -1.90 3.44
CA GLU A 211 18.63 -0.85 3.05
C GLU A 211 20.09 -1.27 3.35
N ARG A 212 20.33 -1.86 4.50
CA ARG A 212 21.69 -2.27 4.90
C ARG A 212 22.18 -3.51 4.19
N ALA A 213 21.29 -4.41 3.82
CA ALA A 213 21.64 -5.60 3.05
C ALA A 213 22.01 -5.25 1.60
N SER A 214 21.28 -4.32 0.99
CA SER A 214 21.45 -3.95 -0.42
C SER A 214 22.42 -2.79 -0.65
N GLY A 215 22.56 -1.89 0.34
CA GLY A 215 23.25 -0.60 0.17
C GLY A 215 22.42 0.46 -0.58
N LEU A 216 21.17 0.15 -0.95
CA LEU A 216 20.23 1.07 -1.58
C LEU A 216 19.27 1.65 -0.53
N ASP A 217 18.73 2.85 -0.78
CA ASP A 217 17.65 3.40 0.05
C ASP A 217 16.32 2.68 -0.22
N ALA A 218 15.41 2.71 0.75
CA ALA A 218 14.12 2.03 0.67
C ALA A 218 13.27 2.48 -0.51
N ARG A 219 13.39 3.75 -0.94
CA ARG A 219 12.70 4.27 -2.11
C ARG A 219 13.18 3.58 -3.39
N SER A 220 14.49 3.45 -3.56
CA SER A 220 15.09 2.77 -4.69
C SER A 220 14.72 1.28 -4.70
N LEU A 221 14.67 0.65 -3.54
CA LEU A 221 14.25 -0.75 -3.42
C LEU A 221 12.78 -0.94 -3.81
N ILE A 222 11.87 -0.09 -3.32
CA ILE A 222 10.45 -0.15 -3.72
C ILE A 222 10.29 0.14 -5.22
N ALA A 223 11.07 1.07 -5.77
CA ALA A 223 11.06 1.31 -7.21
C ALA A 223 11.47 0.05 -7.98
N GLN A 224 12.62 -0.51 -7.66
CA GLN A 224 13.19 -1.65 -8.36
C GLN A 224 12.34 -2.92 -8.27
N TYR A 225 11.81 -3.23 -7.09
CA TYR A 225 11.12 -4.51 -6.84
C TYR A 225 9.61 -4.44 -6.96
N VAL A 226 9.00 -3.24 -6.97
CA VAL A 226 7.55 -3.09 -6.97
C VAL A 226 7.04 -2.19 -8.08
N THR A 227 7.43 -0.90 -8.09
CA THR A 227 6.72 0.05 -8.96
C THR A 227 7.16 -0.02 -10.41
N GLU A 228 8.43 -0.23 -10.71
CA GLU A 228 8.94 -0.38 -12.07
C GLU A 228 8.44 -1.68 -12.74
N PRO A 229 8.52 -2.87 -12.09
CA PRO A 229 8.01 -4.11 -12.70
C PRO A 229 6.51 -4.08 -13.02
N LEU A 230 5.71 -3.37 -12.23
CA LEU A 230 4.26 -3.25 -12.42
C LEU A 230 3.86 -1.98 -13.21
N ALA A 231 4.83 -1.15 -13.64
CA ALA A 231 4.60 0.13 -14.28
C ALA A 231 3.60 1.02 -13.50
N LEU A 232 3.83 1.16 -12.18
CA LEU A 232 3.03 2.01 -11.29
C LEU A 232 3.62 3.42 -11.28
N GLU A 233 3.31 4.21 -12.29
CA GLU A 233 3.94 5.51 -12.55
C GLU A 233 3.61 6.57 -11.49
N ASN A 234 2.51 6.39 -10.76
CA ASN A 234 2.00 7.30 -9.74
C ASN A 234 2.20 6.78 -8.31
N THR A 235 3.00 5.73 -8.14
CA THR A 235 3.28 5.10 -6.85
C THR A 235 4.74 5.25 -6.50
N GLN A 236 5.04 5.71 -5.27
CA GLN A 236 6.41 5.84 -4.80
C GLN A 236 6.51 5.91 -3.28
N LEU A 237 7.66 5.52 -2.73
CA LEU A 237 8.05 5.95 -1.40
C LEU A 237 8.74 7.32 -1.52
N PRO A 238 8.14 8.43 -1.03
CA PRO A 238 8.74 9.74 -1.17
C PRO A 238 10.05 9.86 -0.38
N SER A 239 10.92 10.79 -0.77
CA SER A 239 12.11 11.10 0.05
C SER A 239 11.70 11.58 1.45
N SER A 240 12.56 11.38 2.44
CA SER A 240 12.31 11.79 3.83
C SER A 240 12.07 13.30 4.00
N SER A 241 12.55 14.12 3.06
CA SER A 241 12.33 15.57 3.01
C SER A 241 11.00 15.98 2.35
N SER A 242 10.31 15.06 1.70
CA SER A 242 8.98 15.33 1.11
C SER A 242 7.93 15.49 2.21
N SER A 243 6.98 16.39 2.00
CA SER A 243 5.89 16.65 2.96
C SER A 243 4.50 16.36 2.41
N GLU A 244 4.32 16.32 1.09
CA GLU A 244 3.02 16.11 0.44
C GLU A 244 3.01 14.79 -0.33
N PRO A 245 1.84 14.12 -0.44
CA PRO A 245 1.69 13.01 -1.38
C PRO A 245 2.07 13.41 -2.80
N LYS A 246 2.65 12.50 -3.54
CA LYS A 246 3.07 12.67 -4.95
C LYS A 246 2.54 11.50 -5.78
N PRO A 247 2.25 11.73 -7.09
CA PRO A 247 2.33 12.99 -7.82
C PRO A 247 1.26 14.00 -7.41
N SER A 248 1.35 15.24 -7.92
CA SER A 248 0.26 16.23 -7.77
C SER A 248 -0.79 16.02 -8.86
N PRO A 249 -2.09 16.30 -8.58
CA PRO A 249 -2.61 16.88 -7.35
C PRO A 249 -2.68 15.87 -6.19
N ALA A 250 -2.56 16.35 -4.96
CA ALA A 250 -2.71 15.54 -3.76
C ALA A 250 -4.10 15.68 -3.14
N LEU A 251 -4.69 14.57 -2.68
CA LEU A 251 -5.87 14.59 -1.83
C LEU A 251 -5.52 15.22 -0.48
N THR A 252 -6.30 16.19 -0.03
CA THR A 252 -6.11 16.82 1.27
C THR A 252 -6.43 15.84 2.39
N GLY A 253 -5.45 15.56 3.26
CA GLY A 253 -5.61 14.72 4.43
C GLY A 253 -5.94 15.54 5.69
N SER A 254 -6.80 15.01 6.57
CA SER A 254 -7.24 15.71 7.78
C SER A 254 -7.42 14.78 8.97
N TYR A 255 -7.54 15.37 10.15
CA TYR A 255 -8.02 14.71 11.36
C TYR A 255 -8.90 15.65 12.17
N LEU A 256 -9.73 15.10 13.05
CA LEU A 256 -10.56 15.85 13.97
C LEU A 256 -9.85 15.96 15.34
N PRO A 257 -9.65 17.16 15.88
CA PRO A 257 -9.07 17.32 17.20
C PRO A 257 -9.90 16.63 18.28
N ALA A 258 -9.20 15.83 19.13
CA ALA A 258 -9.85 15.23 20.28
C ALA A 258 -10.25 16.29 21.31
N VAL A 259 -11.44 16.16 21.88
CA VAL A 259 -11.96 16.98 22.97
C VAL A 259 -12.58 16.06 24.02
N GLN A 260 -12.96 16.60 25.19
CA GLN A 260 -13.59 15.78 26.21
C GLN A 260 -14.89 15.15 25.68
N GLY A 261 -14.96 13.85 25.69
CA GLY A 261 -16.14 13.08 25.27
C GLY A 261 -16.24 12.79 23.77
N GLY A 262 -15.25 13.19 22.94
CA GLY A 262 -15.26 12.91 21.50
C GLY A 262 -14.32 13.78 20.68
N TYR A 263 -14.81 14.31 19.57
CA TYR A 263 -14.02 15.08 18.62
C TYR A 263 -14.69 16.39 18.24
N ASN A 264 -13.89 17.42 17.95
CA ASN A 264 -14.38 18.67 17.36
C ASN A 264 -14.52 18.51 15.84
N CYS A 265 -15.71 18.15 15.38
CA CYS A 265 -16.00 17.95 13.96
C CYS A 265 -16.19 19.26 13.18
N THR A 266 -16.27 20.42 13.84
CA THR A 266 -16.46 21.71 13.17
C THR A 266 -15.15 22.37 12.75
N ALA A 267 -14.01 21.85 13.21
CA ALA A 267 -12.69 22.39 12.93
C ALA A 267 -11.68 21.27 12.63
N PRO A 268 -11.84 20.52 11.54
CA PRO A 268 -10.84 19.53 11.10
C PRO A 268 -9.50 20.22 10.86
N VAL A 269 -8.42 19.54 11.21
CA VAL A 269 -7.05 20.01 11.00
C VAL A 269 -6.49 19.37 9.73
N ASN A 270 -6.03 20.21 8.81
CA ASN A 270 -5.33 19.75 7.61
C ASN A 270 -3.92 19.28 7.98
N ILE A 271 -3.60 18.02 7.65
CA ILE A 271 -2.33 17.35 7.91
C ILE A 271 -1.73 16.78 6.61
N THR A 272 -2.17 17.27 5.46
CA THR A 272 -1.64 16.84 4.15
C THR A 272 -0.11 16.98 4.10
N LYS A 273 0.39 18.10 4.64
CA LYS A 273 1.81 18.37 4.77
C LYS A 273 2.34 17.75 6.06
N MET A 274 2.91 16.58 5.92
CA MET A 274 3.59 15.88 6.99
C MET A 274 4.86 15.23 6.42
N SER A 275 5.96 15.26 7.17
CA SER A 275 7.20 14.62 6.74
C SER A 275 6.99 13.14 6.38
N SER A 276 7.38 12.77 5.17
CA SER A 276 7.25 11.40 4.68
C SER A 276 8.13 10.40 5.47
N SER A 277 9.12 10.91 6.22
CA SER A 277 9.93 10.08 7.11
C SER A 277 9.14 9.42 8.25
N ALA A 278 7.96 9.96 8.60
CA ALA A 278 7.12 9.41 9.67
C ALA A 278 6.55 8.03 9.32
N GLY A 279 6.26 7.76 8.06
CA GLY A 279 5.72 6.49 7.59
C GLY A 279 6.80 5.48 7.16
N PHE A 280 7.89 5.95 6.56
CA PHE A 280 8.98 5.13 6.01
C PHE A 280 8.44 3.85 5.33
N THR A 281 8.97 2.68 5.62
CA THR A 281 8.60 1.37 5.07
C THR A 281 7.38 0.71 5.75
N ASP A 282 6.78 1.38 6.70
CA ASP A 282 5.54 0.97 7.34
C ASP A 282 4.30 1.54 6.64
N SER A 283 4.27 2.87 6.46
CA SER A 283 3.06 3.59 5.99
C SER A 283 3.38 4.80 5.10
N GLY A 284 4.60 4.84 4.51
CA GLY A 284 5.12 6.04 3.84
C GLY A 284 4.84 6.15 2.35
N VAL A 285 4.42 5.09 1.67
CA VAL A 285 4.16 5.10 0.21
C VAL A 285 2.97 6.00 -0.12
N THR A 286 3.08 6.69 -1.25
CA THR A 286 2.00 7.45 -1.88
C THR A 286 1.62 6.85 -3.22
N SER A 287 0.33 6.91 -3.58
CA SER A 287 -0.21 6.32 -4.81
C SER A 287 -1.47 7.05 -5.25
N THR A 288 -1.99 6.70 -6.43
CA THR A 288 -3.35 6.99 -6.89
C THR A 288 -4.23 5.74 -6.74
N ILE A 289 -5.54 5.90 -6.89
CA ILE A 289 -6.47 4.78 -6.72
C ILE A 289 -6.31 3.71 -7.81
N GLU A 290 -5.98 4.11 -9.03
CA GLU A 290 -5.76 3.21 -10.16
C GLU A 290 -4.49 2.36 -9.95
N ASP A 291 -3.38 3.00 -9.60
CA ASP A 291 -2.14 2.28 -9.30
C ASP A 291 -2.29 1.35 -8.09
N LEU A 292 -3.01 1.81 -7.05
CA LEU A 292 -3.28 1.00 -5.87
C LEU A 292 -4.11 -0.24 -6.19
N GLY A 293 -5.12 -0.10 -7.06
CA GLY A 293 -5.93 -1.23 -7.55
C GLY A 293 -5.10 -2.23 -8.35
N ARG A 294 -4.26 -1.73 -9.28
CA ARG A 294 -3.33 -2.57 -10.06
C ARG A 294 -2.33 -3.29 -9.16
N TYR A 295 -1.77 -2.60 -8.19
CA TYR A 295 -0.87 -3.19 -7.21
C TYR A 295 -1.56 -4.31 -6.42
N ALA A 296 -2.72 -4.04 -5.82
CA ALA A 296 -3.44 -5.01 -5.02
C ALA A 296 -3.79 -6.29 -5.82
N GLN A 297 -4.15 -6.12 -7.11
CA GLN A 297 -4.44 -7.24 -8.00
C GLN A 297 -3.19 -8.08 -8.29
N ALA A 298 -2.08 -7.43 -8.62
CA ALA A 298 -0.81 -8.10 -8.89
C ALA A 298 -0.29 -8.82 -7.64
N GLU A 299 -0.37 -8.16 -6.49
CA GLU A 299 0.07 -8.68 -5.21
C GLU A 299 -0.69 -9.95 -4.79
N ALA A 300 -2.02 -9.92 -4.85
CA ALA A 300 -2.83 -11.09 -4.52
C ALA A 300 -2.49 -12.32 -5.38
N GLN A 301 -2.12 -12.11 -6.64
CA GLN A 301 -1.68 -13.14 -7.56
C GLN A 301 -0.18 -13.46 -7.47
N GLN A 302 0.54 -12.84 -6.53
CA GLN A 302 1.99 -12.95 -6.38
C GLN A 302 2.74 -12.63 -7.69
N GLY A 303 2.26 -11.62 -8.44
CA GLY A 303 2.76 -11.25 -9.74
C GLY A 303 4.20 -10.69 -9.74
N LEU A 304 4.73 -10.32 -8.57
CA LEU A 304 6.11 -9.88 -8.38
C LEU A 304 7.06 -11.04 -8.00
N ARG A 305 6.56 -12.28 -7.90
CA ARG A 305 7.37 -13.46 -7.58
C ARG A 305 7.90 -14.10 -8.87
N GLY A 306 9.19 -14.43 -8.88
CA GLY A 306 9.79 -15.16 -9.99
C GLY A 306 9.23 -16.58 -10.12
N GLU A 307 9.28 -17.15 -11.33
CA GLU A 307 8.83 -18.53 -11.61
C GLU A 307 9.51 -19.60 -10.72
N LYS A 308 10.71 -19.27 -10.23
CA LYS A 308 11.53 -20.16 -9.39
C LYS A 308 11.33 -19.92 -7.89
N ALA A 309 10.37 -19.10 -7.49
CA ALA A 309 10.14 -18.79 -6.08
C ALA A 309 9.84 -20.08 -5.28
N GLU A 310 10.73 -20.44 -4.36
CA GLU A 310 10.60 -21.68 -3.56
C GLU A 310 9.50 -21.60 -2.49
N LYS A 311 9.25 -20.40 -1.98
CA LYS A 311 8.24 -20.17 -0.93
C LYS A 311 7.13 -19.27 -1.45
N LYS A 312 5.90 -19.73 -1.28
CA LYS A 312 4.73 -18.90 -1.50
C LYS A 312 4.55 -17.96 -0.32
N ARG A 313 4.32 -16.69 -0.61
CA ARG A 313 4.28 -15.63 0.39
C ARG A 313 3.10 -15.75 1.35
N PHE A 314 1.97 -16.24 0.86
CA PHE A 314 0.73 -16.30 1.64
C PHE A 314 0.40 -17.69 2.17
N ASP A 315 1.41 -18.55 2.27
CA ASP A 315 1.26 -19.89 2.86
C ASP A 315 1.16 -19.80 4.40
N ALA A 316 0.39 -20.70 4.99
CA ALA A 316 0.23 -20.87 6.43
C ALA A 316 -0.13 -19.58 7.21
N PRO A 317 -1.20 -18.85 6.83
CA PRO A 317 -1.60 -17.65 7.54
C PRO A 317 -2.07 -17.95 8.96
N LEU A 318 -1.77 -17.05 9.89
CA LEU A 318 -2.19 -17.13 11.30
C LEU A 318 -3.47 -16.31 11.50
N LYS A 319 -4.33 -16.74 12.42
CA LYS A 319 -5.47 -15.92 12.85
C LYS A 319 -4.99 -14.56 13.38
N VAL A 320 -5.68 -13.50 13.02
CA VAL A 320 -5.39 -12.13 13.51
C VAL A 320 -5.59 -12.03 15.02
N SER A 321 -6.54 -12.76 15.57
CA SER A 321 -6.71 -12.93 17.02
C SER A 321 -7.18 -14.33 17.37
N ALA A 322 -6.89 -14.80 18.57
CA ALA A 322 -7.24 -16.16 19.03
C ALA A 322 -8.74 -16.44 18.93
N ASP A 323 -9.57 -15.47 19.35
CA ASP A 323 -11.03 -15.54 19.35
C ASP A 323 -11.66 -14.98 18.08
N GLY A 324 -10.84 -14.56 17.10
CA GLY A 324 -11.29 -13.97 15.84
C GLY A 324 -11.85 -15.00 14.86
N ALA A 325 -12.54 -14.49 13.85
CA ALA A 325 -13.06 -15.28 12.76
C ALA A 325 -11.94 -16.08 12.06
N SER A 326 -12.18 -17.35 11.77
CA SER A 326 -11.20 -18.23 11.13
C SER A 326 -10.83 -17.82 9.70
N TRP A 327 -11.67 -17.04 9.05
CA TRP A 327 -11.48 -16.49 7.72
C TRP A 327 -10.71 -15.14 7.71
N PHE A 328 -10.37 -14.59 8.88
CA PHE A 328 -9.57 -13.38 9.02
C PHE A 328 -8.20 -13.72 9.59
N GLN A 329 -7.22 -13.79 8.71
CA GLN A 329 -5.88 -14.27 9.00
C GLN A 329 -4.84 -13.26 8.47
N ALA A 330 -3.57 -13.43 8.85
CA ALA A 330 -2.46 -12.58 8.41
C ALA A 330 -1.22 -13.42 8.10
N THR A 331 -0.49 -13.02 7.08
CA THR A 331 0.82 -13.54 6.69
C THR A 331 1.42 -12.67 5.58
N GLY A 332 2.74 -12.65 5.42
CA GLY A 332 3.42 -11.99 4.29
C GLY A 332 3.17 -10.49 4.17
N GLY A 333 2.88 -9.82 5.29
CA GLY A 333 2.49 -8.41 5.31
C GLY A 333 1.02 -8.16 4.96
N ALA A 334 0.27 -9.19 4.60
CA ALA A 334 -1.13 -9.11 4.19
C ALA A 334 -2.09 -9.63 5.25
N TYR A 335 -3.32 -9.17 5.14
CA TYR A 335 -4.48 -9.88 5.67
C TYR A 335 -5.09 -10.78 4.59
N VAL A 336 -5.43 -12.00 5.01
CA VAL A 336 -6.17 -12.98 4.21
C VAL A 336 -7.60 -13.00 4.73
N VAL A 337 -8.56 -12.64 3.87
CA VAL A 337 -9.95 -12.38 4.24
C VAL A 337 -10.87 -13.24 3.36
N GLY A 338 -11.16 -14.43 3.81
CA GLY A 338 -11.76 -15.45 2.95
C GLY A 338 -10.77 -15.82 1.83
N SER A 339 -11.11 -15.52 0.58
CA SER A 339 -10.21 -15.69 -0.57
C SER A 339 -9.45 -14.43 -0.94
N MET A 340 -9.83 -13.27 -0.40
CA MET A 340 -9.18 -12.00 -0.73
C MET A 340 -7.89 -11.81 0.07
N ILE A 341 -6.91 -11.20 -0.57
CA ILE A 341 -5.61 -10.84 0.01
C ILE A 341 -5.46 -9.33 -0.12
N GLY A 342 -4.96 -8.67 0.92
CA GLY A 342 -4.76 -7.23 0.90
C GLY A 342 -4.35 -6.66 2.24
N GLN A 343 -4.43 -5.35 2.35
CA GLN A 343 -4.04 -4.64 3.55
C GLN A 343 -4.95 -3.42 3.78
N HIS A 344 -4.99 -2.97 5.00
CA HIS A 344 -5.68 -1.73 5.40
C HIS A 344 -4.91 -1.08 6.54
N GLY A 345 -4.98 0.25 6.58
CA GLY A 345 -4.30 0.98 7.62
C GLY A 345 -4.73 2.44 7.68
N TRP A 346 -4.04 3.18 8.52
CA TRP A 346 -4.16 4.62 8.61
C TRP A 346 -2.79 5.27 8.77
N THR A 347 -2.70 6.49 8.32
CA THR A 347 -1.60 7.40 8.61
C THR A 347 -2.20 8.79 8.81
N PRO A 348 -1.56 9.74 9.50
CA PRO A 348 -2.15 11.06 9.65
C PRO A 348 -2.70 11.62 8.35
N GLY A 349 -4.00 11.90 8.35
CA GLY A 349 -4.76 12.43 7.22
C GLY A 349 -5.52 11.40 6.39
N TYR A 350 -5.16 10.12 6.42
CA TYR A 350 -5.73 9.13 5.50
C TYR A 350 -6.04 7.80 6.20
N ALA A 351 -7.14 7.18 5.79
CA ALA A 351 -7.44 5.77 6.08
C ALA A 351 -7.65 5.05 4.75
N THR A 352 -6.88 4.00 4.50
CA THR A 352 -6.80 3.34 3.19
C THR A 352 -6.92 1.83 3.33
N ALA A 353 -7.56 1.17 2.36
CA ALA A 353 -7.60 -0.28 2.26
C ALA A 353 -7.58 -0.71 0.79
N ALA A 354 -6.92 -1.83 0.50
CA ALA A 354 -6.90 -2.44 -0.82
C ALA A 354 -6.87 -3.96 -0.69
N TYR A 355 -7.76 -4.63 -1.41
CA TYR A 355 -7.92 -6.09 -1.39
C TYR A 355 -8.22 -6.63 -2.78
N SER A 356 -7.68 -7.81 -3.10
CA SER A 356 -7.98 -8.49 -4.35
C SER A 356 -8.14 -9.99 -4.14
N ASP A 357 -8.98 -10.63 -4.94
CA ASP A 357 -9.13 -12.07 -5.00
C ASP A 357 -8.21 -12.63 -6.10
N PRO A 358 -7.25 -13.52 -5.74
CA PRO A 358 -6.23 -14.01 -6.67
C PRO A 358 -6.79 -14.86 -7.82
N LYS A 359 -7.97 -15.45 -7.65
CA LYS A 359 -8.58 -16.34 -8.66
C LYS A 359 -9.40 -15.60 -9.69
N THR A 360 -10.13 -14.58 -9.23
CA THR A 360 -11.06 -13.85 -10.10
C THR A 360 -10.50 -12.52 -10.59
N GLY A 361 -9.45 -12.00 -9.93
CA GLY A 361 -8.93 -10.65 -10.16
C GLY A 361 -9.86 -9.56 -9.63
N PHE A 362 -10.95 -9.91 -8.92
CA PHE A 362 -11.82 -8.94 -8.29
C PHE A 362 -11.04 -8.10 -7.28
N THR A 363 -11.12 -6.78 -7.43
CA THR A 363 -10.29 -5.86 -6.65
C THR A 363 -11.13 -4.72 -6.10
N VAL A 364 -10.85 -4.31 -4.88
CA VAL A 364 -11.43 -3.14 -4.21
C VAL A 364 -10.31 -2.32 -3.59
N ALA A 365 -10.31 -1.01 -3.84
CA ALA A 365 -9.42 -0.06 -3.19
C ALA A 365 -10.21 1.17 -2.73
N VAL A 366 -9.90 1.67 -1.53
CA VAL A 366 -10.57 2.84 -0.95
C VAL A 366 -9.58 3.72 -0.20
N THR A 367 -9.79 5.03 -0.23
CA THR A 367 -9.16 5.98 0.68
C THR A 367 -10.17 7.01 1.17
N LEU A 368 -10.12 7.30 2.46
CA LEU A 368 -10.86 8.38 3.11
C LEU A 368 -9.87 9.45 3.56
N ASN A 369 -10.18 10.71 3.36
CA ASN A 369 -9.29 11.82 3.67
C ASN A 369 -9.38 12.32 5.13
N ASN A 370 -9.73 11.42 6.04
CA ASN A 370 -9.73 11.67 7.48
C ASN A 370 -9.27 10.42 8.24
N SER A 371 -8.29 10.60 9.13
CA SER A 371 -7.67 9.51 9.88
C SER A 371 -8.20 9.31 11.30
N THR A 372 -9.23 10.06 11.71
CA THR A 372 -9.71 10.07 13.11
C THR A 372 -10.24 8.72 13.57
N SER A 373 -10.97 8.02 12.71
CA SER A 373 -11.52 6.68 13.00
C SER A 373 -10.49 5.55 12.93
N GLY A 374 -9.22 5.85 12.60
CA GLY A 374 -8.18 4.83 12.42
C GLY A 374 -8.37 3.97 11.18
N SER A 375 -7.77 2.77 11.18
CA SER A 375 -7.74 1.84 10.03
C SER A 375 -9.06 1.12 9.76
N VAL A 376 -9.84 0.87 10.79
CA VAL A 376 -11.02 0.00 10.76
C VAL A 376 -12.08 0.50 9.78
N ILE A 377 -12.29 1.82 9.70
CA ILE A 377 -13.33 2.40 8.82
C ILE A 377 -13.06 2.14 7.33
N ALA A 378 -11.80 2.22 6.87
CA ALA A 378 -11.45 1.95 5.49
C ALA A 378 -11.55 0.45 5.18
N ARG A 379 -11.14 -0.41 6.12
CA ARG A 379 -11.32 -1.86 6.03
C ARG A 379 -12.80 -2.23 5.85
N ASP A 380 -13.64 -1.73 6.73
CA ASP A 380 -15.06 -2.10 6.76
C ASP A 380 -15.80 -1.59 5.52
N LEU A 381 -15.44 -0.40 5.03
CA LEU A 381 -15.91 0.10 3.75
C LEU A 381 -15.44 -0.80 2.60
N ALA A 382 -14.15 -1.14 2.53
CA ALA A 382 -13.63 -2.00 1.46
C ALA A 382 -14.34 -3.37 1.45
N TRP A 383 -14.60 -3.97 2.62
CA TRP A 383 -15.29 -5.25 2.71
C TRP A 383 -16.79 -5.13 2.40
N GLN A 384 -17.42 -4.00 2.75
CA GLN A 384 -18.80 -3.72 2.31
C GLN A 384 -18.89 -3.60 0.78
N LEU A 385 -17.98 -2.85 0.16
CA LEU A 385 -17.91 -2.70 -1.30
C LEU A 385 -17.59 -4.05 -1.97
N ALA A 386 -16.70 -4.86 -1.38
CA ALA A 386 -16.40 -6.20 -1.86
C ALA A 386 -17.65 -7.10 -1.84
N ALA A 387 -18.43 -7.06 -0.75
CA ALA A 387 -19.66 -7.85 -0.65
C ALA A 387 -20.77 -7.39 -1.63
N LEU A 388 -20.77 -6.12 -2.03
CA LEU A 388 -21.65 -5.60 -3.07
C LEU A 388 -21.15 -5.98 -4.47
N GLY A 389 -19.87 -5.72 -4.74
CA GLY A 389 -19.25 -5.91 -6.06
C GLY A 389 -19.13 -7.39 -6.46
N SER A 390 -18.87 -8.27 -5.50
CA SER A 390 -18.81 -9.72 -5.75
C SER A 390 -20.12 -10.30 -6.32
N LYS A 391 -21.25 -9.60 -6.13
CA LYS A 391 -22.58 -9.97 -6.63
C LYS A 391 -22.96 -9.23 -7.93
N ALA A 392 -22.05 -8.44 -8.49
CA ALA A 392 -22.33 -7.73 -9.73
C ALA A 392 -22.65 -8.74 -10.85
N PRO A 393 -23.75 -8.56 -11.59
CA PRO A 393 -24.11 -9.44 -12.69
C PRO A 393 -23.04 -9.40 -13.77
N ALA A 394 -22.83 -10.54 -14.44
CA ALA A 394 -21.89 -10.60 -15.56
C ALA A 394 -22.35 -9.72 -16.72
N ALA A 395 -21.40 -9.07 -17.37
CA ALA A 395 -21.62 -8.36 -18.61
C ALA A 395 -22.05 -9.34 -19.73
N LYS A 396 -22.65 -8.81 -20.80
CA LYS A 396 -23.10 -9.64 -21.92
C LYS A 396 -21.95 -10.48 -22.48
N GLY A 397 -22.14 -11.79 -22.53
CA GLY A 397 -21.15 -12.73 -23.04
C GLY A 397 -20.14 -13.22 -22.00
N GLN A 398 -20.18 -12.70 -20.78
CA GLN A 398 -19.35 -13.12 -19.67
C GLN A 398 -20.10 -14.07 -18.73
N LYS A 399 -19.35 -14.76 -17.89
CA LYS A 399 -19.87 -15.61 -16.80
C LYS A 399 -19.37 -15.09 -15.48
N ALA A 400 -20.28 -14.83 -14.54
CA ALA A 400 -19.89 -14.49 -13.18
C ALA A 400 -19.14 -15.68 -12.54
N PRO A 401 -18.02 -15.45 -11.86
CA PRO A 401 -17.31 -16.51 -11.16
C PRO A 401 -18.11 -16.99 -9.94
N GLU A 402 -17.84 -18.22 -9.50
CA GLU A 402 -18.24 -18.66 -8.17
C GLU A 402 -17.32 -17.98 -7.15
N PHE A 403 -17.78 -16.87 -6.60
CA PHE A 403 -17.04 -16.04 -5.67
C PHE A 403 -17.93 -15.72 -4.48
N ALA A 404 -17.59 -16.25 -3.32
CA ALA A 404 -18.34 -16.04 -2.09
C ALA A 404 -17.43 -15.49 -0.98
N LEU A 405 -17.84 -14.37 -0.40
CA LEU A 405 -17.19 -13.80 0.78
C LEU A 405 -17.84 -14.33 2.06
N PRO A 406 -17.08 -14.52 3.15
CA PRO A 406 -17.58 -15.05 4.42
C PRO A 406 -18.40 -14.04 5.22
N PHE A 407 -18.79 -12.93 4.61
CA PHE A 407 -19.52 -11.83 5.23
C PHE A 407 -20.48 -11.16 4.23
N THR A 408 -21.35 -10.28 4.74
CA THR A 408 -22.35 -9.57 3.93
C THR A 408 -22.13 -8.07 3.94
N ALA A 409 -22.68 -7.37 2.93
CA ALA A 409 -22.66 -5.91 2.88
C ALA A 409 -23.40 -5.27 4.08
N GLU A 410 -24.51 -5.86 4.53
CA GLU A 410 -25.27 -5.36 5.69
C GLU A 410 -24.48 -5.49 7.00
N GLN A 411 -23.72 -6.58 7.16
CA GLN A 411 -22.83 -6.74 8.30
C GLN A 411 -21.83 -5.56 8.35
N TYR A 412 -21.14 -5.27 7.25
CA TYR A 412 -20.13 -4.21 7.25
C TYR A 412 -20.71 -2.80 7.20
N LYS A 413 -21.91 -2.60 6.70
CA LYS A 413 -22.65 -1.36 6.93
C LYS A 413 -22.83 -1.07 8.43
N ASN A 414 -23.16 -2.09 9.21
CA ASN A 414 -23.31 -1.97 10.65
C ASN A 414 -21.96 -1.74 11.36
N GLU A 415 -20.86 -2.35 10.91
CA GLU A 415 -19.52 -2.11 11.47
C GLU A 415 -19.04 -0.68 11.14
N VAL A 416 -19.24 -0.18 9.92
CA VAL A 416 -19.02 1.23 9.56
C VAL A 416 -19.77 2.18 10.48
N ALA A 417 -21.04 1.90 10.76
CA ALA A 417 -21.83 2.73 11.67
C ALA A 417 -21.30 2.73 13.11
N LYS A 418 -20.78 1.59 13.61
CA LYS A 418 -20.16 1.48 14.93
C LYS A 418 -18.85 2.26 15.04
N SER A 419 -18.11 2.40 13.92
CA SER A 419 -16.86 3.13 13.85
C SER A 419 -17.04 4.65 13.73
N ALA A 420 -18.27 5.15 13.83
CA ALA A 420 -18.56 6.56 13.67
C ALA A 420 -17.90 7.42 14.75
N VAL A 421 -17.27 8.51 14.33
CA VAL A 421 -16.71 9.50 15.24
C VAL A 421 -17.82 10.19 16.04
N VAL A 422 -17.61 10.35 17.34
CA VAL A 422 -18.55 11.06 18.22
C VAL A 422 -18.22 12.55 18.16
N CYS A 423 -19.06 13.33 17.48
CA CYS A 423 -18.90 14.78 17.39
C CYS A 423 -19.43 15.47 18.64
N VAL A 424 -18.62 16.32 19.26
CA VAL A 424 -18.99 17.12 20.44
C VAL A 424 -18.88 18.60 20.07
N ALA A 425 -19.90 19.37 20.41
CA ALA A 425 -19.83 20.81 20.22
C ALA A 425 -18.71 21.41 21.10
N PRO A 426 -17.86 22.31 20.57
CA PRO A 426 -16.86 22.97 21.39
C PRO A 426 -17.56 23.75 22.55
N PRO A 427 -16.95 23.83 23.74
CA PRO A 427 -17.51 24.62 24.84
C PRO A 427 -17.75 26.04 24.35
N LYS A 428 -18.93 26.56 24.64
CA LYS A 428 -19.23 27.98 24.40
C LYS A 428 -18.22 28.80 25.19
N LYS A 429 -17.47 29.65 24.51
CA LYS A 429 -16.58 30.63 25.16
C LYS A 429 -17.37 31.64 25.98
#